data_4f391154b5c83b52202f67dd17f677d1
#
_entry.id   4f391154b5c83b52202f67dd17f677d1
#
_cell.length_a   1.000
_cell.length_b   1.000
_cell.length_c   1.000
_cell.angle_alpha   90.00
_cell.angle_beta   90.00
_cell.angle_gamma   90.00
#
_symmetry.space_group_name_H-M   'P 1'
#
loop_
_entity.id
_entity.type
_entity.pdbx_description
1 polymer ?
#
loop_
_entity_poly.entity_id
_entity_poly.type
_entity_poly.pdbx_seq_one_letter_code
_entity_poly.pdbx_strand_id
1 'polypeptide(L)'
;MDFRLLNSAFLPQTAELWDYCFEKKGDPFYEWYFSEYCLKQNSVIGGFDGDKLACMLHLNPYAITLRGQTLRLPYIVGVATAPEYRGQHLTRPLLETAFTVLRAQGAAFALLMPINPAIYKPYGFDYCYYRHYYQMPLEELKKLPPVNNIKITRCADITEGLDELADVYEACGQELNGMAVRSREKWQELLNGYKAEKVMLAIAFEDATPAGYMLYSLDAGTFKVQELLALGHEAQTALLRYAAGHLSDAANFEWMAEPGNLAYLDLAGSTYSGSLKPFMMARCINIRKALELLPVPQNVSGEAVLLITDKFLPLNNGLLKITAQNGALTQASTIENEEITMDSAAFTQLYFGTFSFEEPVSYTHLRAHETTL
;
A
#
# COMPACT_ATOMS: atom_id res chain seq x y z
N MET A 1 -3.05 12.13 -29.93
CA MET A 1 -3.16 10.91 -29.10
C MET A 1 -4.52 10.86 -28.46
N ASP A 2 -5.13 9.68 -28.40
CA ASP A 2 -6.43 9.42 -27.80
C ASP A 2 -6.24 8.62 -26.49
N PHE A 3 -6.71 9.17 -25.36
CA PHE A 3 -6.61 8.56 -24.05
C PHE A 3 -7.98 8.08 -23.58
N ARG A 4 -8.10 6.78 -23.23
CA ARG A 4 -9.39 6.19 -22.93
C ARG A 4 -9.30 4.96 -22.02
N LEU A 5 -10.43 4.64 -21.39
CA LEU A 5 -10.64 3.36 -20.73
C LEU A 5 -10.75 2.25 -21.78
N LEU A 6 -9.98 1.17 -21.59
CA LEU A 6 -9.91 0.06 -22.53
C LEU A 6 -10.93 -1.02 -22.19
N ASN A 7 -11.41 -1.71 -23.23
CA ASN A 7 -12.13 -2.97 -23.08
C ASN A 7 -11.20 -4.16 -23.28
N SER A 8 -11.71 -5.38 -23.10
CA SER A 8 -10.93 -6.62 -23.17
C SER A 8 -10.27 -6.88 -24.54
N ALA A 9 -10.74 -6.26 -25.64
CA ALA A 9 -10.13 -6.42 -26.96
C ALA A 9 -8.71 -5.84 -27.05
N PHE A 10 -8.37 -4.90 -26.16
CA PHE A 10 -7.05 -4.27 -26.11
C PHE A 10 -6.06 -4.98 -25.16
N LEU A 11 -6.49 -6.00 -24.41
CA LEU A 11 -5.62 -6.75 -23.50
C LEU A 11 -4.36 -7.31 -24.16
N PRO A 12 -4.40 -7.84 -25.41
CA PRO A 12 -3.18 -8.31 -26.06
C PRO A 12 -2.13 -7.22 -26.24
N GLN A 13 -2.53 -5.99 -26.62
CA GLN A 13 -1.61 -4.88 -26.75
C GLN A 13 -1.04 -4.42 -25.41
N THR A 14 -1.86 -4.44 -24.36
CA THR A 14 -1.37 -4.11 -23.00
C THR A 14 -0.41 -5.17 -22.47
N ALA A 15 -0.66 -6.44 -22.71
CA ALA A 15 0.22 -7.54 -22.35
C ALA A 15 1.56 -7.47 -23.09
N GLU A 16 1.57 -7.09 -24.37
CA GLU A 16 2.79 -6.89 -25.15
C GLU A 16 3.64 -5.72 -24.63
N LEU A 17 3.00 -4.59 -24.29
CA LEU A 17 3.72 -3.45 -23.70
C LEU A 17 4.23 -3.77 -22.28
N TRP A 18 3.50 -4.59 -21.52
CA TRP A 18 3.94 -5.07 -20.22
C TRP A 18 5.16 -5.98 -20.34
N ASP A 19 5.12 -6.96 -21.27
CA ASP A 19 6.27 -7.84 -21.58
C ASP A 19 7.53 -7.06 -21.92
N TYR A 20 7.37 -5.93 -22.59
CA TYR A 20 8.51 -5.08 -22.91
C TYR A 20 9.06 -4.33 -21.69
N CYS A 21 8.18 -3.81 -20.83
CA CYS A 21 8.54 -2.85 -19.75
C CYS A 21 8.79 -3.50 -18.40
N PHE A 22 8.19 -4.65 -18.12
CA PHE A 22 8.16 -5.30 -16.80
C PHE A 22 8.51 -6.79 -16.89
N GLU A 23 7.71 -7.65 -16.26
CA GLU A 23 7.88 -9.09 -16.28
C GLU A 23 7.65 -9.65 -17.69
N LYS A 24 8.47 -10.63 -18.07
CA LYS A 24 8.44 -11.22 -19.40
C LYS A 24 7.32 -12.25 -19.53
N LYS A 25 6.82 -12.38 -20.75
CA LYS A 25 5.94 -13.50 -21.11
C LYS A 25 6.65 -14.82 -20.79
N GLY A 26 5.93 -15.71 -20.08
CA GLY A 26 6.49 -16.96 -19.56
C GLY A 26 6.93 -16.86 -18.09
N ASP A 27 7.07 -15.67 -17.52
CA ASP A 27 7.22 -15.51 -16.09
C ASP A 27 5.94 -15.92 -15.34
N PRO A 28 6.03 -16.65 -14.23
CA PRO A 28 4.86 -17.08 -13.46
C PRO A 28 3.91 -15.94 -13.08
N PHE A 29 4.45 -14.78 -12.67
CA PHE A 29 3.64 -13.60 -12.35
C PHE A 29 2.92 -13.05 -13.57
N TYR A 30 3.61 -12.89 -14.72
CA TYR A 30 3.03 -12.41 -15.97
C TYR A 30 1.85 -13.29 -16.42
N GLU A 31 2.07 -14.63 -16.44
CA GLU A 31 1.05 -15.58 -16.88
C GLU A 31 -0.18 -15.53 -15.97
N TRP A 32 0.01 -15.55 -14.65
CA TRP A 32 -1.08 -15.39 -13.69
C TRP A 32 -1.81 -14.05 -13.84
N TYR A 33 -1.06 -12.94 -13.96
CA TYR A 33 -1.64 -11.61 -14.03
C TYR A 33 -2.54 -11.42 -15.25
N PHE A 34 -2.11 -11.83 -16.42
CA PHE A 34 -2.86 -11.63 -17.66
C PHE A 34 -3.91 -12.73 -17.91
N SER A 35 -3.71 -13.98 -17.50
CA SER A 35 -4.69 -15.06 -17.70
C SER A 35 -5.80 -15.07 -16.65
N GLU A 36 -5.48 -14.73 -15.39
CA GLU A 36 -6.41 -14.88 -14.28
C GLU A 36 -6.89 -13.54 -13.70
N TYR A 37 -5.98 -12.63 -13.42
CA TYR A 37 -6.31 -11.42 -12.67
C TYR A 37 -6.84 -10.30 -13.56
N CYS A 38 -6.10 -9.91 -14.58
CA CYS A 38 -6.40 -8.74 -15.42
C CYS A 38 -7.74 -8.90 -16.18
N LEU A 39 -8.02 -10.09 -16.68
CA LEU A 39 -9.27 -10.40 -17.39
C LEU A 39 -10.52 -10.24 -16.54
N LYS A 40 -10.43 -10.53 -15.24
CA LYS A 40 -11.58 -10.64 -14.35
C LYS A 40 -11.89 -9.36 -13.57
N GLN A 41 -10.87 -8.57 -13.24
CA GLN A 41 -10.98 -7.58 -12.18
C GLN A 41 -10.47 -6.19 -12.55
N ASN A 42 -9.70 -6.05 -13.62
CA ASN A 42 -8.92 -4.87 -13.87
C ASN A 42 -9.57 -3.90 -14.87
N SER A 43 -9.31 -2.60 -14.69
CA SER A 43 -9.55 -1.56 -15.68
C SER A 43 -8.22 -1.01 -16.16
N VAL A 44 -8.08 -0.79 -17.46
CA VAL A 44 -6.85 -0.27 -18.05
C VAL A 44 -7.16 1.05 -18.77
N ILE A 45 -6.32 2.06 -18.53
CA ILE A 45 -6.32 3.30 -19.30
C ILE A 45 -5.18 3.21 -20.32
N GLY A 46 -5.46 3.47 -21.57
CA GLY A 46 -4.48 3.49 -22.65
C GLY A 46 -4.47 4.81 -23.39
N GLY A 47 -3.27 5.20 -23.86
CA GLY A 47 -3.06 6.31 -24.77
C GLY A 47 -2.60 5.78 -26.14
N PHE A 48 -3.31 6.17 -27.22
CA PHE A 48 -3.12 5.67 -28.57
C PHE A 48 -2.61 6.73 -29.53
N ASP A 49 -1.71 6.32 -30.41
CA ASP A 49 -1.35 7.01 -31.62
C ASP A 49 -1.90 6.22 -32.81
N GLY A 50 -3.03 6.67 -33.37
CA GLY A 50 -3.82 5.83 -34.28
C GLY A 50 -4.28 4.55 -33.56
N ASP A 51 -3.91 3.40 -34.11
CA ASP A 51 -4.27 2.08 -33.58
C ASP A 51 -3.17 1.49 -32.64
N LYS A 52 -2.07 2.20 -32.47
CA LYS A 52 -0.91 1.74 -31.69
C LYS A 52 -1.01 2.23 -30.24
N LEU A 53 -0.92 1.31 -29.28
CA LEU A 53 -0.84 1.64 -27.86
C LEU A 53 0.53 2.27 -27.55
N ALA A 54 0.54 3.56 -27.22
CA ALA A 54 1.75 4.32 -26.88
C ALA A 54 2.08 4.28 -25.39
N CYS A 55 1.07 4.28 -24.54
CA CYS A 55 1.24 4.21 -23.08
C CYS A 55 0.00 3.62 -22.41
N MET A 56 0.17 3.13 -21.19
CA MET A 56 -0.92 2.55 -20.41
C MET A 56 -0.69 2.71 -18.90
N LEU A 57 -1.76 2.53 -18.13
CA LEU A 57 -1.74 2.20 -16.72
C LEU A 57 -2.90 1.26 -16.37
N HIS A 58 -2.71 0.42 -15.38
CA HIS A 58 -3.71 -0.50 -14.87
C HIS A 58 -4.28 0.02 -13.54
N LEU A 59 -5.59 -0.14 -13.35
CA LEU A 59 -6.34 0.22 -12.16
C LEU A 59 -6.82 -1.06 -11.48
N ASN A 60 -6.00 -1.63 -10.61
CA ASN A 60 -6.35 -2.84 -9.90
C ASN A 60 -7.32 -2.50 -8.75
N PRO A 61 -8.46 -3.21 -8.61
CA PRO A 61 -9.34 -3.02 -7.47
C PRO A 61 -8.64 -3.42 -6.18
N TYR A 62 -8.68 -2.53 -5.20
CA TYR A 62 -8.05 -2.72 -3.92
C TYR A 62 -8.94 -2.24 -2.78
N ALA A 63 -8.77 -2.80 -1.60
CA ALA A 63 -9.44 -2.35 -0.40
C ALA A 63 -8.48 -2.39 0.78
N ILE A 64 -8.57 -1.38 1.64
CA ILE A 64 -7.78 -1.29 2.87
C ILE A 64 -8.68 -1.01 4.05
N THR A 65 -8.27 -1.43 5.23
CA THR A 65 -8.82 -0.91 6.49
C THR A 65 -8.17 0.43 6.79
N LEU A 66 -8.95 1.48 6.91
CA LEU A 66 -8.45 2.81 7.26
C LEU A 66 -9.39 3.48 8.25
N ARG A 67 -8.87 3.88 9.41
CA ARG A 67 -9.66 4.49 10.50
C ARG A 67 -10.87 3.66 10.92
N GLY A 68 -10.68 2.34 11.02
CA GLY A 68 -11.73 1.39 11.40
C GLY A 68 -12.78 1.10 10.33
N GLN A 69 -12.59 1.55 9.11
CA GLN A 69 -13.49 1.29 7.97
C GLN A 69 -12.78 0.61 6.81
N THR A 70 -13.53 -0.13 6.01
CA THR A 70 -13.05 -0.64 4.72
C THR A 70 -13.19 0.44 3.66
N LEU A 71 -12.06 0.92 3.16
CA LEU A 71 -11.99 1.88 2.06
C LEU A 71 -11.61 1.15 0.76
N ARG A 72 -12.51 1.18 -0.22
CA ARG A 72 -12.23 0.69 -1.58
C ARG A 72 -11.58 1.79 -2.39
N LEU A 73 -10.47 1.45 -3.04
CA LEU A 73 -9.69 2.39 -3.83
C LEU A 73 -8.90 1.63 -4.90
N PRO A 74 -8.61 2.27 -6.05
CA PRO A 74 -7.77 1.67 -7.08
C PRO A 74 -6.29 1.70 -6.67
N TYR A 75 -5.59 0.62 -6.99
CA TYR A 75 -4.14 0.55 -6.97
C TYR A 75 -3.62 0.67 -8.40
N ILE A 76 -2.91 1.77 -8.68
CA ILE A 76 -2.33 2.06 -9.98
C ILE A 76 -1.04 1.26 -10.14
N VAL A 77 -0.99 0.41 -11.15
CA VAL A 77 0.18 -0.41 -11.50
C VAL A 77 0.44 -0.36 -13.00
N GLY A 78 1.57 -0.89 -13.44
CA GLY A 78 1.88 -1.05 -14.86
C GLY A 78 1.85 0.26 -15.65
N VAL A 79 2.31 1.37 -15.06
CA VAL A 79 2.42 2.65 -15.76
C VAL A 79 3.59 2.55 -16.74
N ALA A 80 3.27 2.35 -18.00
CA ALA A 80 4.24 2.11 -19.06
C ALA A 80 4.09 3.07 -20.23
N THR A 81 5.22 3.38 -20.88
CA THR A 81 5.27 4.11 -22.13
C THR A 81 6.22 3.38 -23.09
N ALA A 82 5.75 3.07 -24.28
CA ALA A 82 6.56 2.43 -25.30
C ALA A 82 7.78 3.31 -25.64
N PRO A 83 8.96 2.71 -25.92
CA PRO A 83 10.22 3.44 -26.00
C PRO A 83 10.21 4.61 -26.97
N GLU A 84 9.56 4.47 -28.12
CA GLU A 84 9.44 5.48 -29.16
C GLU A 84 8.58 6.69 -28.77
N TYR A 85 7.80 6.57 -27.68
CA TYR A 85 6.95 7.65 -27.17
C TYR A 85 7.47 8.23 -25.85
N ARG A 86 8.60 7.75 -25.33
CA ARG A 86 9.21 8.28 -24.11
C ARG A 86 9.66 9.73 -24.29
N GLY A 87 9.71 10.48 -23.20
CA GLY A 87 10.06 11.91 -23.23
C GLY A 87 8.96 12.86 -23.71
N GLN A 88 7.80 12.35 -24.12
CA GLN A 88 6.66 13.15 -24.62
C GLN A 88 5.66 13.53 -23.52
N HIS A 89 6.00 13.34 -22.24
CA HIS A 89 5.17 13.69 -21.08
C HIS A 89 3.77 13.02 -21.06
N LEU A 90 3.63 11.82 -21.60
CA LEU A 90 2.36 11.10 -21.73
C LEU A 90 1.77 10.64 -20.38
N THR A 91 2.57 10.58 -19.33
CA THR A 91 2.07 10.27 -17.97
C THR A 91 1.01 11.25 -17.51
N ARG A 92 1.12 12.54 -17.89
CA ARG A 92 0.16 13.57 -17.50
C ARG A 92 -1.25 13.28 -18.04
N PRO A 93 -1.49 13.23 -19.36
CA PRO A 93 -2.83 12.98 -19.89
C PRO A 93 -3.35 11.57 -19.54
N LEU A 94 -2.46 10.60 -19.36
CA LEU A 94 -2.81 9.26 -18.88
C LEU A 94 -3.42 9.30 -17.48
N LEU A 95 -2.80 10.00 -16.53
CA LEU A 95 -3.31 10.20 -15.17
C LEU A 95 -4.57 11.09 -15.15
N GLU A 96 -4.65 12.14 -15.97
CA GLU A 96 -5.87 12.98 -16.10
C GLU A 96 -7.07 12.14 -16.50
N THR A 97 -6.90 11.25 -17.48
CA THR A 97 -7.94 10.31 -17.91
C THR A 97 -8.30 9.32 -16.80
N ALA A 98 -7.30 8.74 -16.14
CA ALA A 98 -7.51 7.81 -15.04
C ALA A 98 -8.31 8.48 -13.90
N PHE A 99 -7.94 9.69 -13.49
CA PHE A 99 -8.62 10.39 -12.40
C PHE A 99 -10.05 10.81 -12.78
N THR A 100 -10.28 11.12 -14.04
CA THR A 100 -11.66 11.39 -14.55
C THR A 100 -12.52 10.13 -14.42
N VAL A 101 -12.01 8.98 -14.84
CA VAL A 101 -12.70 7.68 -14.71
C VAL A 101 -12.95 7.34 -13.25
N LEU A 102 -11.91 7.44 -12.41
CA LEU A 102 -11.99 7.11 -10.99
C LEU A 102 -12.98 8.03 -10.24
N ARG A 103 -12.97 9.32 -10.55
CA ARG A 103 -13.92 10.26 -9.95
C ARG A 103 -15.36 9.94 -10.34
N ALA A 104 -15.61 9.58 -11.60
CA ALA A 104 -16.92 9.14 -12.07
C ALA A 104 -17.37 7.83 -11.38
N GLN A 105 -16.44 6.96 -11.01
CA GLN A 105 -16.69 5.74 -10.24
C GLN A 105 -16.85 5.99 -8.73
N GLY A 106 -16.72 7.24 -8.25
CA GLY A 106 -16.87 7.60 -6.86
C GLY A 106 -15.65 7.30 -5.99
N ALA A 107 -14.48 7.07 -6.57
CA ALA A 107 -13.24 6.86 -5.82
C ALA A 107 -12.85 8.16 -5.07
N ALA A 108 -12.54 8.02 -3.78
CA ALA A 108 -12.01 9.10 -2.96
C ALA A 108 -10.49 9.23 -3.11
N PHE A 109 -9.79 8.12 -3.24
CA PHE A 109 -8.34 8.03 -3.31
C PHE A 109 -7.88 7.04 -4.37
N ALA A 110 -6.59 7.12 -4.74
CA ALA A 110 -5.84 6.10 -5.46
C ALA A 110 -4.50 5.84 -4.76
N LEU A 111 -4.01 4.60 -4.85
CA LEU A 111 -2.69 4.18 -4.37
C LEU A 111 -1.76 3.86 -5.53
N LEU A 112 -0.45 3.98 -5.29
CA LEU A 112 0.57 3.38 -6.12
C LEU A 112 1.85 3.11 -5.30
N MET A 113 2.66 2.16 -5.76
CA MET A 113 4.02 1.95 -5.28
C MET A 113 5.00 2.48 -6.34
N PRO A 114 5.69 3.60 -6.07
CA PRO A 114 6.50 4.25 -7.09
C PRO A 114 7.84 3.56 -7.28
N ILE A 115 8.26 3.34 -8.53
CA ILE A 115 9.66 3.05 -8.85
C ILE A 115 10.50 4.33 -8.63
N ASN A 116 9.97 5.48 -9.04
CA ASN A 116 10.56 6.80 -8.82
C ASN A 116 9.47 7.80 -8.42
N PRO A 117 9.50 8.31 -7.17
CA PRO A 117 8.47 9.22 -6.67
C PRO A 117 8.42 10.56 -7.42
N ALA A 118 9.54 11.02 -8.00
CA ALA A 118 9.59 12.27 -8.76
C ALA A 118 8.64 12.27 -9.98
N ILE A 119 8.27 11.08 -10.50
CA ILE A 119 7.30 10.96 -11.59
C ILE A 119 5.89 11.34 -11.12
N TYR A 120 5.51 11.00 -9.87
CA TYR A 120 4.14 11.08 -9.39
C TYR A 120 3.84 12.27 -8.47
N LYS A 121 4.85 12.81 -7.78
CA LYS A 121 4.70 14.01 -6.93
C LYS A 121 4.08 15.21 -7.64
N PRO A 122 4.46 15.54 -8.90
CA PRO A 122 3.83 16.67 -9.62
C PRO A 122 2.32 16.51 -9.82
N TYR A 123 1.81 15.29 -9.72
CA TYR A 123 0.39 14.96 -9.86
C TYR A 123 -0.35 14.83 -8.51
N GLY A 124 0.31 15.23 -7.41
CA GLY A 124 -0.25 15.29 -6.06
C GLY A 124 -0.26 13.97 -5.30
N PHE A 125 0.50 12.96 -5.75
CA PHE A 125 0.82 11.81 -4.92
C PHE A 125 1.89 12.17 -3.90
N ASP A 126 1.77 11.65 -2.68
CA ASP A 126 2.87 11.62 -1.71
C ASP A 126 2.83 10.34 -0.89
N TYR A 127 3.95 10.05 -0.20
CA TYR A 127 4.08 8.86 0.62
C TYR A 127 3.13 8.91 1.81
N CYS A 128 2.33 7.86 1.95
CA CYS A 128 1.41 7.66 3.06
C CYS A 128 1.80 6.45 3.92
N TYR A 129 2.62 5.56 3.38
CA TYR A 129 3.09 4.39 4.09
C TYR A 129 4.59 4.27 4.03
N TYR A 130 5.16 3.88 5.16
CA TYR A 130 6.58 3.59 5.36
C TYR A 130 6.70 2.18 5.91
N ARG A 131 7.88 1.57 5.79
CA ARG A 131 8.18 0.24 6.31
C ARG A 131 9.53 0.27 7.03
N HIS A 132 9.62 -0.44 8.14
CA HIS A 132 10.92 -0.74 8.76
C HIS A 132 11.64 -1.79 7.92
N TYR A 133 12.82 -1.47 7.43
CA TYR A 133 13.66 -2.39 6.68
C TYR A 133 14.81 -2.87 7.56
N TYR A 134 14.82 -4.16 7.81
CA TYR A 134 15.87 -4.86 8.53
C TYR A 134 16.77 -5.60 7.54
N GLN A 135 18.08 -5.40 7.66
CA GLN A 135 19.08 -6.12 6.88
C GLN A 135 20.27 -6.45 7.79
N MET A 136 20.68 -7.73 7.84
CA MET A 136 21.74 -8.20 8.71
C MET A 136 22.28 -9.56 8.25
N PRO A 137 23.45 -10.02 8.75
CA PRO A 137 23.83 -11.43 8.65
C PRO A 137 22.76 -12.31 9.32
N LEU A 138 22.39 -13.41 8.67
CA LEU A 138 21.34 -14.30 9.18
C LEU A 138 21.71 -14.91 10.54
N GLU A 139 23.01 -15.11 10.81
CA GLU A 139 23.49 -15.63 12.08
C GLU A 139 23.17 -14.76 13.30
N GLU A 140 22.94 -13.46 13.11
CA GLU A 140 22.59 -12.53 14.19
C GLU A 140 21.28 -12.94 14.87
N LEU A 141 20.35 -13.54 14.14
CA LEU A 141 19.07 -14.02 14.67
C LEU A 141 19.23 -15.17 15.69
N LYS A 142 20.39 -15.86 15.75
CA LYS A 142 20.68 -16.84 16.80
C LYS A 142 20.82 -16.20 18.18
N LYS A 143 21.13 -14.91 18.25
CA LYS A 143 21.30 -14.18 19.51
C LYS A 143 19.97 -13.87 20.20
N LEU A 144 18.85 -13.94 19.46
CA LEU A 144 17.52 -13.79 20.04
C LEU A 144 17.27 -14.87 21.11
N PRO A 145 16.53 -14.58 22.18
CA PRO A 145 16.27 -15.54 23.24
C PRO A 145 15.50 -16.77 22.72
N PRO A 146 15.73 -17.96 23.27
CA PRO A 146 14.92 -19.13 22.93
C PRO A 146 13.48 -18.96 23.43
N VAL A 147 12.50 -19.41 22.65
CA VAL A 147 11.08 -19.41 22.99
C VAL A 147 10.62 -20.85 23.05
N ASN A 148 10.06 -21.28 24.18
CA ASN A 148 9.73 -22.69 24.45
C ASN A 148 8.24 -23.02 24.32
N ASN A 149 7.38 -22.02 24.42
CA ASN A 149 5.91 -22.15 24.33
C ASN A 149 5.37 -21.98 22.91
N ILE A 150 6.23 -21.65 21.96
CA ILE A 150 5.84 -21.48 20.55
C ILE A 150 6.43 -22.63 19.71
N LYS A 151 5.55 -23.34 19.02
CA LYS A 151 5.93 -24.38 18.04
C LYS A 151 5.85 -23.81 16.63
N ILE A 152 6.93 -23.96 15.87
CA ILE A 152 6.94 -23.55 14.45
C ILE A 152 6.65 -24.80 13.58
N THR A 153 5.71 -24.63 12.66
CA THR A 153 5.35 -25.65 11.65
C THR A 153 5.57 -25.06 10.25
N ARG A 154 6.37 -25.71 9.44
CA ARG A 154 6.52 -25.36 8.01
C ARG A 154 5.45 -26.10 7.20
N CYS A 155 4.68 -25.38 6.40
CA CYS A 155 3.71 -25.96 5.49
C CYS A 155 4.41 -26.54 4.26
N ALA A 156 3.99 -27.74 3.85
CA ALA A 156 4.49 -28.37 2.62
C ALA A 156 3.95 -27.64 1.38
N ASP A 157 2.67 -27.28 1.42
CA ASP A 157 2.02 -26.41 0.45
C ASP A 157 1.51 -25.15 1.19
N ILE A 158 1.91 -23.99 0.71
CA ILE A 158 1.55 -22.71 1.38
C ILE A 158 0.04 -22.44 1.37
N THR A 159 -0.70 -23.05 0.44
CA THR A 159 -2.15 -22.89 0.34
C THR A 159 -2.91 -23.65 1.43
N GLU A 160 -2.28 -24.66 2.05
CA GLU A 160 -2.86 -25.43 3.16
C GLU A 160 -2.93 -24.64 4.47
N GLY A 161 -2.10 -23.59 4.63
CA GLY A 161 -2.09 -22.72 5.81
C GLY A 161 -2.98 -21.49 5.69
N LEU A 162 -3.92 -21.45 4.72
CA LEU A 162 -4.70 -20.26 4.44
C LEU A 162 -5.55 -19.82 5.64
N ASP A 163 -6.19 -20.75 6.33
CA ASP A 163 -7.09 -20.42 7.43
C ASP A 163 -6.30 -19.82 8.62
N GLU A 164 -5.17 -20.41 8.97
CA GLU A 164 -4.29 -19.93 10.03
C GLU A 164 -3.69 -18.54 9.70
N LEU A 165 -3.30 -18.32 8.43
CA LEU A 165 -2.83 -17.02 7.98
C LEU A 165 -3.93 -15.97 8.09
N ALA A 166 -5.14 -16.29 7.64
CA ALA A 166 -6.27 -15.38 7.66
C ALA A 166 -6.63 -14.97 9.09
N ASP A 167 -6.66 -15.91 10.02
CA ASP A 167 -6.96 -15.67 11.44
C ASP A 167 -5.94 -14.71 12.07
N VAL A 168 -4.64 -14.98 11.90
CA VAL A 168 -3.57 -14.10 12.41
C VAL A 168 -3.63 -12.71 11.74
N TYR A 169 -3.85 -12.67 10.43
CA TYR A 169 -3.93 -11.42 9.68
C TYR A 169 -5.08 -10.54 10.14
N GLU A 170 -6.27 -11.12 10.34
CA GLU A 170 -7.45 -10.42 10.82
C GLU A 170 -7.23 -9.88 12.24
N ALA A 171 -6.66 -10.69 13.13
CA ALA A 171 -6.36 -10.28 14.50
C ALA A 171 -5.34 -9.13 14.54
N CYS A 172 -4.23 -9.20 13.79
CA CYS A 172 -3.27 -8.11 13.66
C CYS A 172 -3.90 -6.85 13.03
N GLY A 173 -4.84 -7.03 12.11
CA GLY A 173 -5.51 -5.95 11.38
C GLY A 173 -6.37 -5.05 12.25
N GLN A 174 -6.78 -5.50 13.43
CA GLN A 174 -7.56 -4.70 14.37
C GLN A 174 -6.75 -3.53 14.94
N GLU A 175 -5.45 -3.67 15.06
CA GLU A 175 -4.54 -2.66 15.61
C GLU A 175 -3.81 -1.84 14.52
N LEU A 176 -3.81 -2.32 13.28
CA LEU A 176 -3.06 -1.72 12.19
C LEU A 176 -3.95 -0.86 11.28
N ASN A 177 -3.45 0.29 10.88
CA ASN A 177 -4.13 1.20 9.98
C ASN A 177 -3.58 1.07 8.56
N GLY A 178 -4.44 0.81 7.57
CA GLY A 178 -4.04 0.71 6.17
C GLY A 178 -3.70 -0.70 5.69
N MET A 179 -4.09 -1.73 6.42
CA MET A 179 -3.95 -3.11 5.95
C MET A 179 -4.86 -3.42 4.78
N ALA A 180 -4.35 -4.20 3.83
CA ALA A 180 -5.15 -4.70 2.72
C ALA A 180 -6.27 -5.61 3.23
N VAL A 181 -7.49 -5.40 2.73
CA VAL A 181 -8.60 -6.32 3.01
C VAL A 181 -8.47 -7.53 2.11
N ARG A 182 -8.32 -8.70 2.71
CA ARG A 182 -8.15 -9.98 2.00
C ARG A 182 -9.32 -10.88 2.27
N SER A 183 -10.23 -11.05 1.28
CA SER A 183 -11.21 -12.14 1.32
C SER A 183 -10.52 -13.50 1.14
N ARG A 184 -11.26 -14.60 1.34
CA ARG A 184 -10.73 -15.95 1.10
C ARG A 184 -10.24 -16.12 -0.34
N GLU A 185 -10.94 -15.56 -1.31
CA GLU A 185 -10.54 -15.57 -2.72
C GLU A 185 -9.25 -14.79 -2.94
N LYS A 186 -9.11 -13.62 -2.30
CA LYS A 186 -7.88 -12.82 -2.38
C LYS A 186 -6.69 -13.49 -1.72
N TRP A 187 -6.91 -14.19 -0.61
CA TRP A 187 -5.89 -15.04 -0.02
C TRP A 187 -5.45 -16.15 -0.97
N GLN A 188 -6.41 -16.85 -1.58
CA GLN A 188 -6.09 -17.92 -2.53
C GLN A 188 -5.32 -17.39 -3.75
N GLU A 189 -5.71 -16.24 -4.30
CA GLU A 189 -5.00 -15.58 -5.40
C GLU A 189 -3.55 -15.22 -5.00
N LEU A 190 -3.37 -14.62 -3.82
CA LEU A 190 -2.08 -14.23 -3.29
C LEU A 190 -1.16 -15.44 -3.08
N LEU A 191 -1.67 -16.48 -2.41
CA LEU A 191 -0.89 -17.69 -2.12
C LEU A 191 -0.54 -18.46 -3.39
N ASN A 192 -1.41 -18.50 -4.40
CA ASN A 192 -1.09 -19.08 -5.70
C ASN A 192 0.04 -18.32 -6.41
N GLY A 193 0.03 -16.98 -6.37
CA GLY A 193 1.13 -16.16 -6.87
C GLY A 193 2.44 -16.44 -6.14
N TYR A 194 2.42 -16.43 -4.82
CA TYR A 194 3.59 -16.74 -4.00
C TYR A 194 4.12 -18.17 -4.20
N LYS A 195 3.23 -19.13 -4.39
CA LYS A 195 3.63 -20.51 -4.71
C LYS A 195 4.40 -20.57 -6.05
N ALA A 196 3.94 -19.84 -7.06
CA ALA A 196 4.64 -19.73 -8.34
C ALA A 196 6.04 -19.12 -8.17
N GLU A 197 6.21 -18.16 -7.26
CA GLU A 197 7.49 -17.52 -6.91
C GLU A 197 8.32 -18.34 -5.90
N LYS A 198 7.90 -19.57 -5.55
CA LYS A 198 8.58 -20.44 -4.57
C LYS A 198 8.71 -19.84 -3.16
N VAL A 199 7.78 -19.01 -2.77
CA VAL A 199 7.65 -18.53 -1.39
C VAL A 199 7.23 -19.68 -0.49
N MET A 200 7.80 -19.77 0.69
CA MET A 200 7.53 -20.77 1.71
C MET A 200 6.75 -20.16 2.87
N LEU A 201 6.07 -21.02 3.65
CA LEU A 201 5.26 -20.63 4.79
C LEU A 201 5.72 -21.35 6.06
N ALA A 202 5.97 -20.59 7.13
CA ALA A 202 6.11 -21.08 8.49
C ALA A 202 5.03 -20.44 9.37
N ILE A 203 4.35 -21.24 10.19
CA ILE A 203 3.31 -20.82 11.13
C ILE A 203 3.79 -21.09 12.54
N ALA A 204 3.64 -20.09 13.40
CA ALA A 204 3.90 -20.15 14.83
C ALA A 204 2.59 -20.49 15.55
N PHE A 205 2.61 -21.53 16.40
CA PHE A 205 1.49 -21.95 17.24
C PHE A 205 1.84 -21.79 18.70
N GLU A 206 0.96 -21.16 19.45
CA GLU A 206 0.94 -21.23 20.91
C GLU A 206 -0.12 -22.28 21.31
N ASP A 207 0.33 -23.37 21.93
CA ASP A 207 -0.45 -24.58 22.08
C ASP A 207 -0.95 -25.10 20.70
N ALA A 208 -2.23 -24.98 20.41
CA ALA A 208 -2.83 -25.36 19.11
C ALA A 208 -3.38 -24.14 18.33
N THR A 209 -3.18 -22.93 18.84
CA THR A 209 -3.73 -21.70 18.25
C THR A 209 -2.68 -21.00 17.40
N PRO A 210 -3.00 -20.56 16.16
CA PRO A 210 -2.08 -19.77 15.35
C PRO A 210 -1.78 -18.45 16.06
N ALA A 211 -0.49 -18.19 16.31
CA ALA A 211 0.00 -16.98 16.98
C ALA A 211 0.85 -16.09 16.06
N GLY A 212 1.20 -16.57 14.87
CA GLY A 212 1.95 -15.82 13.88
C GLY A 212 2.28 -16.63 12.66
N TYR A 213 2.70 -15.95 11.58
CA TYR A 213 3.21 -16.60 10.38
C TYR A 213 4.31 -15.80 9.71
N MET A 214 5.09 -16.48 8.88
CA MET A 214 6.11 -15.88 8.04
C MET A 214 6.09 -16.50 6.65
N LEU A 215 5.85 -15.65 5.65
CA LEU A 215 6.03 -15.94 4.23
C LEU A 215 7.44 -15.50 3.84
N TYR A 216 8.26 -16.41 3.31
CA TYR A 216 9.66 -16.14 3.05
C TYR A 216 10.18 -16.88 1.82
N SER A 217 11.26 -16.39 1.24
CA SER A 217 11.99 -17.05 0.16
C SER A 217 13.50 -17.10 0.45
N LEU A 218 14.18 -18.02 -0.24
CA LEU A 218 15.64 -18.12 -0.23
C LEU A 218 16.11 -17.71 -1.64
N ASP A 219 16.70 -16.55 -1.74
CA ASP A 219 17.12 -15.98 -3.02
C ASP A 219 18.56 -15.46 -2.93
N ALA A 220 19.40 -15.93 -3.83
CA ALA A 220 20.81 -15.51 -3.97
C ALA A 220 21.59 -15.44 -2.64
N GLY A 221 21.37 -16.41 -1.74
CA GLY A 221 22.02 -16.48 -0.43
C GLY A 221 21.43 -15.54 0.63
N THR A 222 20.24 -15.01 0.38
CA THR A 222 19.48 -14.17 1.31
C THR A 222 18.19 -14.87 1.72
N PHE A 223 17.93 -14.93 3.03
CA PHE A 223 16.63 -15.26 3.60
C PHE A 223 15.77 -13.98 3.59
N LYS A 224 14.79 -13.96 2.70
CA LYS A 224 13.97 -12.78 2.45
C LYS A 224 12.56 -12.99 2.97
N VAL A 225 12.16 -12.18 3.94
CA VAL A 225 10.80 -12.19 4.48
C VAL A 225 9.89 -11.33 3.61
N GLN A 226 8.88 -11.95 3.01
CA GLN A 226 7.85 -11.28 2.21
C GLN A 226 6.79 -10.65 3.12
N GLU A 227 6.33 -11.41 4.12
CA GLU A 227 5.38 -10.96 5.12
C GLU A 227 5.59 -11.74 6.41
N LEU A 228 5.63 -11.06 7.56
CA LEU A 228 5.63 -11.65 8.89
C LEU A 228 4.63 -10.87 9.75
N LEU A 229 3.68 -11.57 10.32
CA LEU A 229 2.77 -11.04 11.33
C LEU A 229 2.73 -11.99 12.53
N ALA A 230 2.63 -11.41 13.71
CA ALA A 230 2.57 -12.15 14.96
C ALA A 230 1.71 -11.44 16.00
N LEU A 231 0.93 -12.21 16.75
CA LEU A 231 0.02 -11.71 17.80
C LEU A 231 0.75 -11.38 19.11
N GLY A 232 2.07 -11.51 19.13
CA GLY A 232 2.86 -11.18 20.30
C GLY A 232 4.35 -11.31 20.03
N HIS A 233 5.12 -10.79 20.98
CA HIS A 233 6.58 -10.75 20.93
C HIS A 233 7.22 -12.16 20.84
N GLU A 234 6.69 -13.14 21.57
CA GLU A 234 7.23 -14.50 21.60
C GLU A 234 7.05 -15.20 20.25
N ALA A 235 5.88 -15.06 19.61
CA ALA A 235 5.64 -15.63 18.29
C ALA A 235 6.55 -14.98 17.23
N GLN A 236 6.73 -13.66 17.26
CA GLN A 236 7.67 -12.96 16.37
C GLN A 236 9.10 -13.44 16.59
N THR A 237 9.55 -13.51 17.84
CA THR A 237 10.90 -13.96 18.19
C THR A 237 11.13 -15.41 17.73
N ALA A 238 10.16 -16.30 17.92
CA ALA A 238 10.26 -17.69 17.49
C ALA A 238 10.39 -17.80 15.95
N LEU A 239 9.60 -17.02 15.18
CA LEU A 239 9.67 -16.96 13.72
C LEU A 239 11.02 -16.42 13.24
N LEU A 240 11.54 -15.36 13.86
CA LEU A 240 12.86 -14.83 13.54
C LEU A 240 13.99 -15.82 13.86
N ARG A 241 13.90 -16.52 14.98
CA ARG A 241 14.84 -17.61 15.29
C ARG A 241 14.76 -18.80 14.35
N TYR A 242 13.56 -19.13 13.88
CA TYR A 242 13.38 -20.16 12.85
C TYR A 242 14.16 -19.83 11.58
N ALA A 243 14.17 -18.55 11.16
CA ALA A 243 14.95 -18.11 10.00
C ALA A 243 16.45 -18.46 10.17
N ALA A 244 17.02 -18.32 11.37
CA ALA A 244 18.41 -18.70 11.66
C ALA A 244 18.72 -20.20 11.49
N GLY A 245 17.70 -21.04 11.37
CA GLY A 245 17.86 -22.47 11.02
C GLY A 245 18.33 -22.70 9.57
N HIS A 246 18.29 -21.68 8.71
CA HIS A 246 18.59 -21.77 7.27
C HIS A 246 20.02 -21.30 6.92
N LEU A 247 20.94 -21.28 7.87
CA LEU A 247 22.32 -20.82 7.63
C LEU A 247 23.12 -21.68 6.64
N SER A 248 22.66 -22.90 6.32
CA SER A 248 23.21 -23.70 5.21
C SER A 248 22.84 -23.14 3.84
N ASP A 249 21.75 -22.38 3.75
CA ASP A 249 21.11 -21.96 2.49
C ASP A 249 21.24 -20.44 2.24
N ALA A 250 21.40 -19.66 3.33
CA ALA A 250 21.49 -18.21 3.26
C ALA A 250 22.45 -17.64 4.29
N ALA A 251 23.19 -16.60 3.92
CA ALA A 251 24.08 -15.84 4.80
C ALA A 251 23.47 -14.52 5.30
N ASN A 252 22.55 -13.96 4.53
CA ASN A 252 21.93 -12.66 4.79
C ASN A 252 20.44 -12.83 5.15
N PHE A 253 19.93 -11.85 5.89
CA PHE A 253 18.51 -11.71 6.23
C PHE A 253 17.99 -10.35 5.80
N GLU A 254 16.81 -10.34 5.19
CA GLU A 254 16.09 -9.12 4.83
C GLU A 254 14.61 -9.23 5.20
N TRP A 255 14.08 -8.15 5.79
CA TRP A 255 12.68 -8.06 6.17
C TRP A 255 12.17 -6.62 6.08
N MET A 256 11.01 -6.44 5.46
CA MET A 256 10.25 -5.18 5.48
C MET A 256 9.05 -5.33 6.42
N ALA A 257 9.22 -4.87 7.65
CA ALA A 257 8.18 -4.90 8.68
C ALA A 257 7.29 -3.65 8.64
N GLU A 258 6.17 -3.69 9.35
CA GLU A 258 5.31 -2.54 9.60
C GLU A 258 6.04 -1.42 10.37
N PRO A 259 5.61 -0.15 10.25
CA PRO A 259 6.31 0.99 10.87
C PRO A 259 6.42 0.91 12.38
N GLY A 260 5.42 0.31 13.04
CA GLY A 260 5.38 0.14 14.50
C GLY A 260 6.13 -1.08 15.01
N ASN A 261 6.82 -1.83 14.15
CA ASN A 261 7.55 -3.03 14.55
C ASN A 261 8.73 -2.69 15.47
N LEU A 262 8.81 -3.38 16.61
CA LEU A 262 9.81 -3.14 17.66
C LEU A 262 10.94 -4.16 17.70
N ALA A 263 11.09 -5.02 16.68
CA ALA A 263 12.14 -6.04 16.64
C ALA A 263 13.56 -5.47 16.84
N TYR A 264 13.78 -4.20 16.51
CA TYR A 264 15.05 -3.53 16.71
C TYR A 264 15.48 -3.48 18.21
N LEU A 265 14.54 -3.58 19.14
CA LEU A 265 14.86 -3.62 20.58
C LEU A 265 15.55 -4.94 20.95
N ASP A 266 15.15 -6.04 20.33
CA ASP A 266 15.72 -7.37 20.57
C ASP A 266 17.04 -7.57 19.82
N LEU A 267 17.17 -6.87 18.70
CA LEU A 267 18.34 -6.90 17.84
C LEU A 267 19.43 -5.90 18.30
N ALA A 268 19.21 -5.23 19.43
CA ALA A 268 20.17 -4.29 20.02
C ALA A 268 21.53 -4.97 20.28
N GLY A 269 22.60 -4.36 19.79
CA GLY A 269 23.95 -4.91 19.86
C GLY A 269 24.31 -5.88 18.73
N SER A 270 23.39 -6.14 17.78
CA SER A 270 23.69 -6.87 16.56
C SER A 270 24.29 -5.94 15.49
N THR A 271 24.79 -6.53 14.41
CA THR A 271 25.30 -5.79 13.24
C THR A 271 24.20 -5.48 12.23
N TYR A 272 22.94 -5.29 12.68
CA TYR A 272 21.86 -5.00 11.78
C TYR A 272 21.92 -3.55 11.27
N SER A 273 21.47 -3.38 10.03
CA SER A 273 21.14 -2.08 9.45
C SER A 273 19.64 -1.92 9.42
N GLY A 274 19.11 -0.97 10.19
CA GLY A 274 17.70 -0.60 10.20
C GLY A 274 17.48 0.74 9.50
N SER A 275 16.45 0.84 8.67
CA SER A 275 16.03 2.10 8.06
C SER A 275 14.52 2.15 7.89
N LEU A 276 13.94 3.34 8.03
CA LEU A 276 12.56 3.58 7.66
C LEU A 276 12.52 3.89 6.16
N LYS A 277 11.95 2.99 5.37
CA LYS A 277 11.84 3.16 3.91
C LYS A 277 10.44 3.60 3.51
N PRO A 278 10.30 4.59 2.63
CA PRO A 278 9.02 4.92 2.03
C PRO A 278 8.52 3.73 1.20
N PHE A 279 7.20 3.47 1.25
CA PHE A 279 6.62 2.28 0.63
C PHE A 279 5.57 2.63 -0.41
N MET A 280 4.41 3.15 0.00
CA MET A 280 3.33 3.48 -0.92
C MET A 280 2.97 4.96 -0.88
N MET A 281 2.60 5.48 -2.04
CA MET A 281 2.03 6.81 -2.20
C MET A 281 0.51 6.71 -2.37
N ALA A 282 -0.18 7.71 -1.83
CA ALA A 282 -1.61 7.91 -2.05
C ALA A 282 -1.89 9.28 -2.67
N ARG A 283 -3.05 9.39 -3.30
CA ARG A 283 -3.56 10.61 -3.92
C ARG A 283 -5.04 10.75 -3.63
N CYS A 284 -5.48 11.88 -3.11
CA CYS A 284 -6.90 12.18 -3.03
C CYS A 284 -7.45 12.58 -4.40
N ILE A 285 -8.39 11.79 -4.90
CA ILE A 285 -9.09 12.03 -6.19
C ILE A 285 -10.29 12.96 -6.00
N ASN A 286 -10.97 12.85 -4.86
CA ASN A 286 -12.17 13.63 -4.56
C ASN A 286 -12.22 13.97 -3.06
N ILE A 287 -11.84 15.21 -2.73
CA ILE A 287 -11.79 15.72 -1.35
C ILE A 287 -13.16 15.62 -0.65
N ARG A 288 -14.24 16.01 -1.36
CA ARG A 288 -15.58 15.95 -0.76
C ARG A 288 -15.98 14.52 -0.44
N LYS A 289 -15.70 13.59 -1.35
CA LYS A 289 -15.96 12.16 -1.13
C LYS A 289 -15.11 11.59 0.01
N ALA A 290 -13.86 12.03 0.13
CA ALA A 290 -13.00 11.63 1.24
C ALA A 290 -13.56 12.12 2.59
N LEU A 291 -14.03 13.36 2.66
CA LEU A 291 -14.65 13.90 3.88
C LEU A 291 -15.96 13.18 4.24
N GLU A 292 -16.79 12.79 3.25
CA GLU A 292 -18.00 11.98 3.50
C GLU A 292 -17.68 10.60 4.10
N LEU A 293 -16.51 10.04 3.77
CA LEU A 293 -16.04 8.74 4.25
C LEU A 293 -15.23 8.84 5.55
N LEU A 294 -14.99 10.04 6.07
CA LEU A 294 -14.21 10.20 7.28
C LEU A 294 -15.05 9.83 8.52
N PRO A 295 -14.67 8.79 9.28
CA PRO A 295 -15.37 8.45 10.51
C PRO A 295 -15.11 9.51 11.58
N VAL A 296 -16.18 9.95 12.23
CA VAL A 296 -16.11 10.90 13.34
C VAL A 296 -16.60 10.21 14.61
N PRO A 297 -15.81 10.21 15.71
CA PRO A 297 -16.27 9.69 16.99
C PRO A 297 -17.49 10.46 17.52
N GLN A 298 -18.38 9.75 18.22
CA GLN A 298 -19.63 10.33 18.75
C GLN A 298 -19.42 11.50 19.72
N ASN A 299 -18.29 11.50 20.42
CA ASN A 299 -17.91 12.53 21.40
C ASN A 299 -17.14 13.70 20.79
N VAL A 300 -16.92 13.72 19.49
CA VAL A 300 -16.25 14.81 18.79
C VAL A 300 -17.30 15.78 18.23
N SER A 301 -17.15 17.06 18.55
CA SER A 301 -17.94 18.14 17.96
C SER A 301 -17.04 19.36 17.73
N GLY A 302 -17.27 20.06 16.61
CA GLY A 302 -16.51 21.24 16.27
C GLY A 302 -16.69 21.64 14.81
N GLU A 303 -16.13 22.78 14.46
CA GLU A 303 -16.14 23.32 13.11
C GLU A 303 -14.72 23.71 12.72
N ALA A 304 -14.42 23.69 11.45
CA ALA A 304 -13.19 24.23 10.87
C ALA A 304 -13.42 24.67 9.43
N VAL A 305 -12.68 25.69 9.01
CA VAL A 305 -12.69 26.19 7.63
C VAL A 305 -11.38 25.82 6.95
N LEU A 306 -11.46 24.94 5.97
CA LEU A 306 -10.32 24.40 5.22
C LEU A 306 -10.20 25.07 3.86
N LEU A 307 -9.05 25.66 3.55
CA LEU A 307 -8.68 26.00 2.17
C LEU A 307 -7.85 24.85 1.59
N ILE A 308 -8.45 24.14 0.63
CA ILE A 308 -7.77 23.06 -0.09
C ILE A 308 -7.29 23.58 -1.44
N THR A 309 -6.02 23.29 -1.77
CA THR A 309 -5.43 23.58 -3.08
C THR A 309 -4.95 22.32 -3.77
N ASP A 310 -5.21 22.23 -5.07
CA ASP A 310 -4.80 21.12 -5.90
C ASP A 310 -4.40 21.62 -7.29
N LYS A 311 -3.11 21.58 -7.57
CA LYS A 311 -2.55 22.11 -8.84
C LYS A 311 -2.91 21.22 -10.04
N PHE A 312 -3.19 19.95 -9.80
CA PHE A 312 -3.43 18.99 -10.87
C PHE A 312 -4.92 18.67 -11.07
N LEU A 313 -5.72 18.64 -10.00
CA LEU A 313 -7.15 18.44 -10.03
C LEU A 313 -7.89 19.69 -9.52
N PRO A 314 -8.15 20.70 -10.37
CA PRO A 314 -8.79 21.95 -9.92
C PRO A 314 -10.17 21.76 -9.27
N LEU A 315 -10.85 20.66 -9.55
CA LEU A 315 -12.13 20.30 -8.93
C LEU A 315 -12.04 20.00 -7.43
N ASN A 316 -10.84 19.81 -6.91
CA ASN A 316 -10.58 19.65 -5.48
C ASN A 316 -10.35 21.01 -4.76
N ASN A 317 -10.07 22.06 -5.52
CA ASN A 317 -9.87 23.41 -4.95
C ASN A 317 -11.15 23.93 -4.31
N GLY A 318 -11.01 24.53 -3.17
CA GLY A 318 -12.14 25.23 -2.55
C GLY A 318 -11.94 25.53 -1.08
N LEU A 319 -12.77 26.45 -0.62
CA LEU A 319 -12.93 26.78 0.77
C LEU A 319 -14.11 25.99 1.31
N LEU A 320 -13.86 25.12 2.28
CA LEU A 320 -14.81 24.16 2.81
C LEU A 320 -14.97 24.37 4.32
N LYS A 321 -16.18 24.66 4.76
CA LYS A 321 -16.55 24.55 6.15
C LYS A 321 -16.92 23.11 6.45
N ILE A 322 -16.24 22.51 7.40
CA ILE A 322 -16.55 21.17 7.92
C ILE A 322 -17.14 21.31 9.33
N THR A 323 -18.17 20.55 9.61
CA THR A 323 -18.80 20.51 10.95
C THR A 323 -18.91 19.05 11.37
N ALA A 324 -18.29 18.72 12.52
CA ALA A 324 -18.39 17.44 13.17
C ALA A 324 -19.39 17.53 14.32
N GLN A 325 -20.40 16.65 14.35
CA GLN A 325 -21.38 16.59 15.42
C GLN A 325 -22.06 15.22 15.46
N ASN A 326 -22.21 14.67 16.66
CA ASN A 326 -22.94 13.41 16.90
C ASN A 326 -22.49 12.25 15.99
N GLY A 327 -21.19 12.11 15.77
CA GLY A 327 -20.64 11.03 14.94
C GLY A 327 -20.77 11.25 13.44
N ALA A 328 -21.22 12.42 12.98
CA ALA A 328 -21.35 12.78 11.58
C ALA A 328 -20.44 13.95 11.22
N LEU A 329 -19.91 13.94 9.99
CA LEU A 329 -19.22 15.07 9.39
C LEU A 329 -20.08 15.61 8.24
N THR A 330 -20.35 16.90 8.29
CA THR A 330 -20.98 17.63 7.18
C THR A 330 -19.98 18.60 6.57
N GLN A 331 -20.17 18.95 5.30
CA GLN A 331 -19.34 19.87 4.59
C GLN A 331 -20.15 20.78 3.67
N ALA A 332 -19.75 22.03 3.58
CA ALA A 332 -20.33 23.02 2.69
C ALA A 332 -19.25 23.93 2.10
N SER A 333 -19.47 24.47 0.90
CA SER A 333 -18.66 25.58 0.43
C SER A 333 -18.98 26.83 1.26
N THR A 334 -17.96 27.60 1.60
CA THR A 334 -18.10 28.82 2.40
C THR A 334 -17.33 29.98 1.79
N ILE A 335 -17.58 31.17 2.27
CA ILE A 335 -16.82 32.40 2.01
C ILE A 335 -16.17 32.93 3.31
N GLU A 336 -16.28 32.18 4.41
CA GLU A 336 -15.62 32.51 5.67
C GLU A 336 -14.08 32.45 5.49
N ASN A 337 -13.35 33.12 6.37
CA ASN A 337 -11.90 33.06 6.32
C ASN A 337 -11.41 31.64 6.65
N GLU A 338 -10.36 31.22 5.95
CA GLU A 338 -9.71 29.95 6.20
C GLU A 338 -9.01 29.94 7.57
N GLU A 339 -9.15 28.84 8.30
CA GLU A 339 -8.43 28.53 9.53
C GLU A 339 -7.22 27.65 9.24
N ILE A 340 -7.39 26.75 8.27
CA ILE A 340 -6.38 25.77 7.90
C ILE A 340 -6.22 25.78 6.38
N THR A 341 -5.00 25.98 5.91
CA THR A 341 -4.64 25.89 4.49
C THR A 341 -3.78 24.64 4.25
N MET A 342 -4.14 23.82 3.27
CA MET A 342 -3.34 22.67 2.87
C MET A 342 -3.49 22.34 1.39
N ASP A 343 -2.50 21.69 0.82
CA ASP A 343 -2.64 21.09 -0.50
C ASP A 343 -3.26 19.69 -0.41
N SER A 344 -3.62 19.14 -1.57
CA SER A 344 -4.26 17.81 -1.64
C SER A 344 -3.33 16.67 -1.21
N ALA A 345 -2.00 16.85 -1.27
CA ALA A 345 -1.04 15.86 -0.80
C ALA A 345 -1.01 15.85 0.74
N ALA A 346 -0.91 17.00 1.38
CA ALA A 346 -0.98 17.13 2.82
C ALA A 346 -2.32 16.62 3.38
N PHE A 347 -3.45 16.95 2.71
CA PHE A 347 -4.76 16.39 3.06
C PHE A 347 -4.74 14.85 3.02
N THR A 348 -4.15 14.28 1.96
CA THR A 348 -4.05 12.82 1.81
C THR A 348 -3.24 12.21 2.94
N GLN A 349 -2.07 12.77 3.25
CA GLN A 349 -1.19 12.27 4.31
C GLN A 349 -1.85 12.33 5.69
N LEU A 350 -2.55 13.43 6.02
CA LEU A 350 -3.35 13.55 7.24
C LEU A 350 -4.48 12.50 7.30
N TYR A 351 -5.20 12.32 6.19
CA TYR A 351 -6.28 11.35 6.12
C TYR A 351 -5.78 9.91 6.36
N PHE A 352 -4.62 9.57 5.82
CA PHE A 352 -3.98 8.27 5.99
C PHE A 352 -3.25 8.11 7.35
N GLY A 353 -3.12 9.19 8.12
CA GLY A 353 -2.45 9.16 9.43
C GLY A 353 -0.93 9.08 9.33
N THR A 354 -0.35 9.58 8.24
CA THR A 354 1.10 9.65 8.06
C THR A 354 1.73 10.61 9.07
N PHE A 355 1.02 11.67 9.41
CA PHE A 355 1.32 12.60 10.49
C PHE A 355 0.02 13.13 11.13
N SER A 356 0.12 13.76 12.30
CA SER A 356 -0.97 14.41 13.01
C SER A 356 -0.82 15.93 12.98
N PHE A 357 -1.90 16.66 13.31
CA PHE A 357 -1.82 18.13 13.46
C PHE A 357 -0.96 18.58 14.65
N GLU A 358 -0.69 17.69 15.61
CA GLU A 358 0.12 17.98 16.80
C GLU A 358 1.62 17.92 16.50
N GLU A 359 2.02 17.27 15.43
CA GLU A 359 3.42 17.24 15.01
C GLU A 359 3.80 18.60 14.43
N PRO A 360 4.95 19.18 14.84
CA PRO A 360 5.33 20.51 14.41
C PRO A 360 5.42 20.57 12.88
N VAL A 361 4.53 21.34 12.29
CA VAL A 361 4.36 21.47 10.85
C VAL A 361 5.50 22.33 10.28
N SER A 362 6.70 21.78 10.27
CA SER A 362 7.82 22.38 9.53
C SER A 362 7.77 22.05 8.02
N TYR A 363 6.74 21.33 7.58
CA TYR A 363 6.56 20.96 6.19
C TYR A 363 5.83 22.08 5.43
N THR A 364 6.38 22.48 4.30
CA THR A 364 6.03 23.62 3.45
C THR A 364 4.60 23.62 2.87
N HIS A 365 3.74 22.68 3.25
CA HIS A 365 2.43 22.45 2.64
C HIS A 365 1.23 22.59 3.58
N LEU A 366 1.46 22.79 4.87
CA LEU A 366 0.41 22.95 5.88
C LEU A 366 0.65 24.26 6.64
N ARG A 367 -0.33 25.17 6.64
CA ARG A 367 -0.32 26.38 7.46
C ARG A 367 -1.59 26.42 8.28
N ALA A 368 -1.45 26.41 9.61
CA ALA A 368 -2.49 26.85 10.52
C ALA A 368 -2.28 28.35 10.76
N HIS A 369 -3.31 29.16 10.62
CA HIS A 369 -3.28 30.52 11.10
C HIS A 369 -3.45 30.47 12.63
N GLU A 370 -2.42 30.85 13.37
CA GLU A 370 -2.55 31.06 14.80
C GLU A 370 -3.60 32.14 15.02
N THR A 371 -4.79 31.74 15.42
CA THR A 371 -5.71 32.66 16.07
C THR A 371 -5.14 32.89 17.46
N THR A 372 -4.47 34.03 17.65
CA THR A 372 -4.15 34.56 18.97
C THR A 372 -5.45 34.66 19.78
N LEU A 373 -5.58 33.79 20.78
CA LEU A 373 -6.50 33.99 21.90
C LEU A 373 -5.99 35.07 22.82
#